data_0dd11e7c12e80d928b8f47b8fce0aff7
#
_entry.id   0dd11e7c12e80d928b8f47b8fce0aff7
#
_cell.length_a   1.000
_cell.length_b   1.000
_cell.length_c   1.000
_cell.angle_alpha   90.00
_cell.angle_beta   90.00
_cell.angle_gamma   90.00
#
_symmetry.space_group_name_H-M   'P 1'
#
loop_
_entity.id
_entity.type
_entity.pdbx_description
1 polymer ?
#
loop_
_entity_poly.entity_id
_entity_poly.type
_entity_poly.pdbx_seq_one_letter_code
_entity_poly.pdbx_strand_id
1 'polypeptide(L)'
;MLCATKLKRVAQAARRLLFLVGVFFWAGCDYHVDSIYLGRKEAKFLGHVSQGDLKAVTLYLDRGGDINLQDEPGMTPLHHAVNADVRGSRLEMVKLLLQRGANVHAVDDTFYTPLHLASHMETAQVLLDAGADVNARTRRNGETLLFSAAWEAAQGRGKNYETYLNLTKMLIARGADVNLKLRSGSMIEEDAPYRDKPGDAPLHGVARSYSEVEASEVCSILIQAGARINEQNVRGHTPLDEALANERPQTADFLRSQGAMTGKEWKEQSPGNPEENRPVIQSSLNPAESE
;
A
#
# COMPACT_ATOMS: atom_id res chain seq x y z
N MET A 1 7.48 -0.62 37.87
CA MET A 1 6.85 -0.90 36.56
C MET A 1 5.90 0.17 36.02
N LEU A 2 5.33 1.05 36.85
CA LEU A 2 4.38 2.12 36.38
C LEU A 2 5.04 3.34 35.70
N CYS A 3 6.35 3.52 35.83
CA CYS A 3 7.04 4.72 35.28
C CYS A 3 7.33 4.62 33.77
N ALA A 4 7.60 3.41 33.27
CA ALA A 4 7.95 3.19 31.86
C ALA A 4 6.75 3.36 30.89
N THR A 5 5.54 3.02 31.35
CA THR A 5 4.31 3.16 30.56
C THR A 5 3.82 4.60 30.45
N LYS A 6 4.08 5.44 31.46
CA LYS A 6 3.77 6.88 31.40
C LYS A 6 4.73 7.63 30.47
N LEU A 7 6.03 7.29 30.47
CA LEU A 7 6.99 7.88 29.53
C LEU A 7 6.68 7.52 28.07
N LYS A 8 6.26 6.29 27.79
CA LYS A 8 5.85 5.90 26.42
C LYS A 8 4.66 6.72 25.89
N ARG A 9 3.67 7.03 26.74
CA ARG A 9 2.51 7.85 26.33
C ARG A 9 2.85 9.32 26.09
N VAL A 10 3.80 9.87 26.85
CA VAL A 10 4.25 11.27 26.67
C VAL A 10 5.09 11.42 25.42
N ALA A 11 5.95 10.45 25.10
CA ALA A 11 6.74 10.43 23.88
C ALA A 11 5.85 10.28 22.62
N GLN A 12 4.81 9.45 22.68
CA GLN A 12 3.81 9.33 21.60
C GLN A 12 3.02 10.62 21.35
N ALA A 13 2.72 11.39 22.38
CA ALA A 13 2.04 12.68 22.25
C ALA A 13 2.93 13.77 21.65
N ALA A 14 4.22 13.80 22.02
CA ALA A 14 5.19 14.73 21.45
C ALA A 14 5.46 14.48 19.95
N ARG A 15 5.39 13.23 19.51
CA ARG A 15 5.53 12.85 18.10
C ARG A 15 4.39 13.31 17.22
N ARG A 16 3.15 13.28 17.72
CA ARG A 16 1.99 13.81 16.97
C ARG A 16 2.13 15.29 16.66
N LEU A 17 2.91 16.05 17.46
CA LEU A 17 3.19 17.46 17.20
C LEU A 17 4.29 17.69 16.16
N LEU A 18 5.28 16.77 16.03
CA LEU A 18 6.38 16.90 15.07
C LEU A 18 6.00 16.45 13.65
N PHE A 19 4.97 15.61 13.51
CA PHE A 19 4.42 15.24 12.20
C PHE A 19 3.54 16.33 11.55
N LEU A 20 3.17 17.38 12.31
CA LEU A 20 2.40 18.52 11.78
C LEU A 20 3.27 19.60 11.12
N VAL A 21 4.60 19.47 11.17
CA VAL A 21 5.52 20.35 10.44
C VAL A 21 6.15 19.53 9.32
N GLY A 22 5.45 19.53 8.16
CA GLY A 22 5.90 18.81 6.97
C GLY A 22 7.28 19.25 6.49
N VAL A 23 8.28 18.37 6.65
CA VAL A 23 9.52 18.47 5.90
C VAL A 23 9.79 17.08 5.31
N PHE A 24 9.37 16.92 4.06
CA PHE A 24 9.85 15.84 3.21
C PHE A 24 11.30 16.13 2.85
N PHE A 25 12.24 15.40 3.42
CA PHE A 25 13.57 15.25 2.84
C PHE A 25 13.67 13.90 2.13
N TRP A 26 13.51 13.94 0.83
CA TRP A 26 13.88 12.87 -0.08
C TRP A 26 15.33 13.11 -0.52
N ALA A 27 16.29 12.52 0.14
CA ALA A 27 17.67 12.35 -0.34
C ALA A 27 18.34 11.29 0.54
N GLY A 28 18.93 10.29 -0.12
CA GLY A 28 19.80 9.25 0.41
C GLY A 28 20.44 9.52 1.77
N CYS A 29 19.70 9.33 2.83
CA CYS A 29 20.23 9.34 4.18
C CYS A 29 20.37 7.89 4.62
N ASP A 30 21.61 7.49 4.89
CA ASP A 30 21.88 6.38 5.79
C ASP A 30 20.99 6.57 7.03
N TYR A 31 19.97 5.74 7.17
CA TYR A 31 19.16 5.70 8.37
C TYR A 31 20.08 5.28 9.52
N HIS A 32 20.65 6.25 10.20
CA HIS A 32 21.13 6.04 11.56
C HIS A 32 19.88 5.73 12.38
N VAL A 33 19.69 4.46 12.66
CA VAL A 33 18.68 3.98 13.61
C VAL A 33 19.09 4.53 14.97
N ASP A 34 18.57 5.71 15.32
CA ASP A 34 18.78 6.31 16.64
C ASP A 34 18.08 5.44 17.68
N SER A 35 18.87 4.62 18.31
CA SER A 35 18.54 3.51 19.19
C SER A 35 18.15 3.97 20.60
N ILE A 36 17.24 4.93 20.74
CA ILE A 36 16.79 5.36 22.09
C ILE A 36 15.90 4.29 22.74
N TYR A 37 15.28 3.41 21.97
CA TYR A 37 14.34 2.39 22.45
C TYR A 37 14.72 0.94 22.13
N LEU A 38 15.57 0.71 21.15
CA LEU A 38 16.17 -0.59 20.87
C LEU A 38 17.51 -0.70 21.59
N GLY A 39 17.79 -1.86 22.16
CA GLY A 39 19.13 -2.14 22.66
C GLY A 39 20.17 -2.08 21.55
N ARG A 40 21.42 -1.78 21.90
CA ARG A 40 22.52 -1.66 20.91
C ARG A 40 22.70 -2.90 20.03
N LYS A 41 22.28 -4.08 20.51
CA LYS A 41 22.35 -5.35 19.78
C LYS A 41 21.25 -5.47 18.72
N GLU A 42 20.04 -5.06 19.08
CA GLU A 42 18.86 -5.08 18.23
C GLU A 42 19.00 -4.06 17.08
N ALA A 43 19.50 -2.85 17.38
CA ALA A 43 19.78 -1.84 16.35
C ALA A 43 20.83 -2.32 15.34
N LYS A 44 21.91 -2.99 15.82
CA LYS A 44 22.89 -3.60 14.92
C LYS A 44 22.31 -4.73 14.08
N PHE A 45 21.45 -5.53 14.65
CA PHE A 45 20.76 -6.61 13.92
C PHE A 45 19.93 -6.06 12.76
N LEU A 46 19.10 -5.03 12.99
CA LEU A 46 18.35 -4.37 11.91
C LEU A 46 19.26 -3.77 10.83
N GLY A 47 20.40 -3.18 11.26
CA GLY A 47 21.42 -2.72 10.34
C GLY A 47 21.99 -3.85 9.46
N HIS A 48 22.30 -5.02 10.02
CA HIS A 48 22.74 -6.19 9.25
C HIS A 48 21.68 -6.71 8.30
N VAL A 49 20.39 -6.68 8.71
CA VAL A 49 19.26 -7.05 7.85
C VAL A 49 19.21 -6.11 6.62
N SER A 50 19.22 -4.81 6.83
CA SER A 50 19.16 -3.81 5.75
C SER A 50 20.40 -3.87 4.83
N GLN A 51 21.56 -4.24 5.37
CA GLN A 51 22.79 -4.44 4.59
C GLN A 51 22.85 -5.78 3.85
N GLY A 52 21.97 -6.73 4.20
CA GLY A 52 21.94 -8.07 3.60
C GLY A 52 23.04 -9.01 4.15
N ASP A 53 23.54 -8.75 5.35
CA ASP A 53 24.54 -9.60 6.00
C ASP A 53 23.89 -10.87 6.57
N LEU A 54 23.72 -11.87 5.71
CA LEU A 54 23.08 -13.16 6.06
C LEU A 54 23.82 -13.85 7.23
N LYS A 55 25.15 -13.75 7.30
CA LYS A 55 25.93 -14.40 8.35
C LYS A 55 25.67 -13.80 9.71
N ALA A 56 25.71 -12.47 9.81
CA ALA A 56 25.45 -11.77 11.05
C ALA A 56 24.01 -11.95 11.52
N VAL A 57 23.05 -11.92 10.61
CA VAL A 57 21.63 -12.17 10.89
C VAL A 57 21.41 -13.59 11.39
N THR A 58 21.97 -14.59 10.71
CA THR A 58 21.89 -16.00 11.14
C THR A 58 22.47 -16.17 12.55
N LEU A 59 23.65 -15.61 12.81
CA LEU A 59 24.30 -15.71 14.11
C LEU A 59 23.48 -15.07 15.25
N TYR A 60 22.80 -13.94 14.96
CA TYR A 60 21.92 -13.29 15.93
C TYR A 60 20.71 -14.17 16.26
N LEU A 61 20.07 -14.75 15.25
CA LEU A 61 18.90 -15.63 15.40
C LEU A 61 19.27 -16.95 16.10
N ASP A 62 20.40 -17.56 15.76
CA ASP A 62 20.89 -18.80 16.39
C ASP A 62 21.20 -18.62 17.88
N ARG A 63 21.45 -17.40 18.34
CA ARG A 63 21.62 -17.02 19.75
C ARG A 63 20.32 -16.68 20.45
N GLY A 64 19.18 -16.95 19.85
CA GLY A 64 17.85 -16.69 20.40
C GLY A 64 17.39 -15.24 20.28
N GLY A 65 17.95 -14.48 19.34
CA GLY A 65 17.49 -13.12 19.03
C GLY A 65 16.06 -13.12 18.52
N ASP A 66 15.29 -12.08 18.87
CA ASP A 66 13.91 -11.93 18.42
C ASP A 66 13.85 -11.55 16.95
N ILE A 67 13.26 -12.43 16.13
CA ILE A 67 13.07 -12.24 14.68
C ILE A 67 11.93 -11.26 14.36
N ASN A 68 11.01 -11.04 15.29
CA ASN A 68 9.85 -10.19 15.12
C ASN A 68 9.93 -8.91 15.96
N LEU A 69 11.14 -8.56 16.43
CA LEU A 69 11.34 -7.30 17.14
C LEU A 69 10.82 -6.13 16.28
N GLN A 70 10.31 -5.12 16.93
CA GLN A 70 9.85 -3.90 16.24
C GLN A 70 10.70 -2.71 16.65
N ASP A 71 11.09 -1.91 15.66
CA ASP A 71 11.71 -0.61 15.91
C ASP A 71 10.65 0.45 16.27
N GLU A 72 11.06 1.70 16.30
CA GLU A 72 10.21 2.82 16.71
C GLU A 72 8.99 3.07 15.81
N PRO A 73 9.10 2.99 14.45
CA PRO A 73 7.92 3.03 13.57
C PRO A 73 7.15 1.70 13.51
N GLY A 74 7.50 0.71 14.35
CA GLY A 74 6.84 -0.60 14.38
C GLY A 74 7.32 -1.55 13.29
N MET A 75 8.37 -1.21 12.55
CA MET A 75 8.90 -2.06 11.47
C MET A 75 9.63 -3.28 12.05
N THR A 76 9.35 -4.45 11.50
CA THR A 76 10.07 -5.69 11.84
C THR A 76 11.29 -5.89 10.92
N PRO A 77 12.22 -6.83 11.25
CA PRO A 77 13.30 -7.19 10.35
C PRO A 77 12.84 -7.54 8.94
N LEU A 78 11.65 -8.18 8.80
CA LEU A 78 11.09 -8.50 7.49
C LEU A 78 10.69 -7.23 6.73
N HIS A 79 10.10 -6.22 7.38
CA HIS A 79 9.84 -4.92 6.75
C HIS A 79 11.14 -4.27 6.25
N HIS A 80 12.19 -4.27 7.09
CA HIS A 80 13.50 -3.73 6.72
C HIS A 80 14.13 -4.45 5.54
N ALA A 81 14.05 -5.80 5.51
CA ALA A 81 14.61 -6.58 4.41
C ALA A 81 13.89 -6.26 3.08
N VAL A 82 12.55 -6.18 3.10
CA VAL A 82 11.75 -5.87 1.92
C VAL A 82 11.96 -4.42 1.46
N ASN A 83 11.94 -3.46 2.39
CA ASN A 83 12.15 -2.04 2.06
C ASN A 83 13.55 -1.76 1.49
N ALA A 84 14.57 -2.51 1.95
CA ALA A 84 15.93 -2.42 1.45
C ALA A 84 16.18 -3.24 0.16
N ASP A 85 15.15 -3.94 -0.35
CA ASP A 85 15.28 -4.80 -1.52
C ASP A 85 15.28 -4.01 -2.83
N VAL A 86 16.33 -3.21 -3.00
CA VAL A 86 16.54 -2.48 -4.24
C VAL A 86 16.98 -3.44 -5.34
N ARG A 87 16.14 -3.64 -6.36
CA ARG A 87 16.39 -4.51 -7.53
C ARG A 87 16.57 -6.00 -7.20
N GLY A 88 15.83 -6.53 -6.21
CA GLY A 88 15.92 -7.95 -5.84
C GLY A 88 17.20 -8.31 -5.07
N SER A 89 17.98 -7.32 -4.62
CA SER A 89 19.28 -7.56 -3.96
C SER A 89 19.16 -8.15 -2.55
N ARG A 90 17.98 -8.12 -1.96
CA ARG A 90 17.70 -8.60 -0.60
C ARG A 90 16.80 -9.84 -0.55
N LEU A 91 16.47 -10.41 -1.69
CA LEU A 91 15.56 -11.56 -1.79
C LEU A 91 15.99 -12.73 -0.90
N GLU A 92 17.29 -13.01 -0.83
CA GLU A 92 17.83 -14.09 0.04
C GLU A 92 17.67 -13.75 1.53
N MET A 93 17.74 -12.47 1.91
CA MET A 93 17.46 -12.04 3.28
C MET A 93 15.99 -12.22 3.64
N VAL A 94 15.07 -11.85 2.73
CA VAL A 94 13.63 -12.07 2.89
C VAL A 94 13.33 -13.55 3.06
N LYS A 95 13.89 -14.41 2.20
CA LYS A 95 13.72 -15.86 2.30
C LYS A 95 14.26 -16.40 3.62
N LEU A 96 15.46 -15.98 4.05
CA LEU A 96 16.04 -16.40 5.33
C LEU A 96 15.12 -16.04 6.49
N LEU A 97 14.64 -14.82 6.57
CA LEU A 97 13.76 -14.38 7.65
C LEU A 97 12.46 -15.18 7.67
N LEU A 98 11.82 -15.39 6.53
CA LEU A 98 10.60 -16.20 6.43
C LEU A 98 10.84 -17.66 6.84
N GLN A 99 11.93 -18.28 6.39
CA GLN A 99 12.32 -19.64 6.79
C GLN A 99 12.58 -19.78 8.30
N ARG A 100 13.01 -18.69 8.95
CA ARG A 100 13.25 -18.64 10.40
C ARG A 100 12.01 -18.22 11.20
N GLY A 101 10.84 -18.07 10.57
CA GLY A 101 9.55 -17.80 11.22
C GLY A 101 9.23 -16.33 11.43
N ALA A 102 9.76 -15.43 10.59
CA ALA A 102 9.32 -14.05 10.59
C ALA A 102 7.82 -13.95 10.28
N ASN A 103 7.12 -13.10 11.02
CA ASN A 103 5.69 -12.89 10.84
C ASN A 103 5.42 -12.10 9.54
N VAL A 104 4.90 -12.77 8.53
CA VAL A 104 4.57 -12.17 7.23
C VAL A 104 3.39 -11.18 7.30
N HIS A 105 2.55 -11.29 8.35
CA HIS A 105 1.40 -10.41 8.60
C HIS A 105 1.71 -9.27 9.58
N ALA A 106 2.97 -9.11 9.99
CA ALA A 106 3.34 -8.00 10.88
C ALA A 106 2.95 -6.67 10.25
N VAL A 107 2.54 -5.71 11.09
CA VAL A 107 2.22 -4.36 10.65
C VAL A 107 3.05 -3.34 11.42
N ASP A 108 3.44 -2.30 10.74
CA ASP A 108 4.05 -1.12 11.34
C ASP A 108 2.99 -0.18 11.95
N ASP A 109 3.39 0.94 12.53
CA ASP A 109 2.50 1.94 13.14
C ASP A 109 1.51 2.58 12.13
N THR A 110 1.76 2.45 10.84
CA THR A 110 0.91 2.92 9.74
C THR A 110 0.09 1.82 9.11
N PHE A 111 0.18 0.59 9.65
CA PHE A 111 -0.47 -0.62 9.16
C PHE A 111 0.02 -1.07 7.78
N TYR A 112 1.25 -0.72 7.42
CA TYR A 112 1.91 -1.37 6.30
C TYR A 112 2.36 -2.76 6.72
N THR A 113 2.07 -3.76 5.88
CA THR A 113 2.67 -5.09 6.00
C THR A 113 3.95 -5.14 5.16
N PRO A 114 4.85 -6.14 5.34
CA PRO A 114 5.99 -6.31 4.44
C PRO A 114 5.59 -6.33 2.96
N LEU A 115 4.42 -6.92 2.64
CA LEU A 115 3.93 -6.97 1.25
C LEU A 115 3.68 -5.58 0.66
N HIS A 116 3.19 -4.61 1.43
CA HIS A 116 2.98 -3.23 0.94
C HIS A 116 4.29 -2.53 0.52
N LEU A 117 5.43 -2.95 1.07
CA LEU A 117 6.75 -2.39 0.76
C LEU A 117 7.41 -3.08 -0.44
N ALA A 118 6.81 -4.17 -0.95
CA ALA A 118 7.39 -4.92 -2.06
C ALA A 118 7.27 -4.17 -3.38
N SER A 119 8.38 -3.70 -3.90
CA SER A 119 8.47 -3.00 -5.20
C SER A 119 8.87 -3.92 -6.36
N HIS A 120 9.22 -5.17 -6.08
CA HIS A 120 9.65 -6.17 -7.07
C HIS A 120 8.78 -7.41 -7.02
N MET A 121 8.50 -7.94 -8.19
CA MET A 121 7.64 -9.10 -8.35
C MET A 121 8.14 -10.32 -7.57
N GLU A 122 9.43 -10.59 -7.59
CA GLU A 122 10.05 -11.75 -6.93
C GLU A 122 9.89 -11.69 -5.41
N THR A 123 10.06 -10.51 -4.82
CA THR A 123 9.90 -10.30 -3.39
C THR A 123 8.43 -10.42 -2.98
N ALA A 124 7.52 -9.81 -3.74
CA ALA A 124 6.08 -9.94 -3.52
C ALA A 124 5.64 -11.41 -3.63
N GLN A 125 6.18 -12.15 -4.63
CA GLN A 125 5.91 -13.56 -4.81
C GLN A 125 6.28 -14.39 -3.58
N VAL A 126 7.50 -14.22 -3.07
CA VAL A 126 7.99 -14.95 -1.88
C VAL A 126 7.14 -14.66 -0.65
N LEU A 127 6.70 -13.40 -0.47
CA LEU A 127 5.81 -13.03 0.63
C LEU A 127 4.43 -13.67 0.49
N LEU A 128 3.85 -13.69 -0.72
CA LEU A 128 2.57 -14.32 -1.00
C LEU A 128 2.65 -15.84 -0.83
N ASP A 129 3.74 -16.47 -1.25
CA ASP A 129 3.98 -17.90 -1.05
C ASP A 129 4.13 -18.26 0.44
N ALA A 130 4.58 -17.31 1.27
CA ALA A 130 4.62 -17.41 2.72
C ALA A 130 3.27 -17.09 3.40
N GLY A 131 2.21 -16.82 2.62
CA GLY A 131 0.86 -16.61 3.12
C GLY A 131 0.49 -15.13 3.37
N ALA A 132 1.24 -14.15 2.85
CA ALA A 132 0.82 -12.75 2.95
C ALA A 132 -0.57 -12.55 2.32
N ASP A 133 -1.40 -11.71 2.95
CA ASP A 133 -2.69 -11.34 2.39
C ASP A 133 -2.51 -10.37 1.21
N VAL A 134 -2.83 -10.83 -0.01
CA VAL A 134 -2.75 -10.04 -1.24
C VAL A 134 -3.64 -8.80 -1.22
N ASN A 135 -4.72 -8.85 -0.42
CA ASN A 135 -5.69 -7.77 -0.23
C ASN A 135 -5.48 -6.98 1.06
N ALA A 136 -4.32 -7.13 1.72
CA ALA A 136 -3.98 -6.36 2.90
C ALA A 136 -4.14 -4.85 2.65
N ARG A 137 -4.65 -4.11 3.64
CA ARG A 137 -5.02 -2.70 3.50
C ARG A 137 -4.30 -1.84 4.53
N THR A 138 -3.72 -0.74 4.08
CA THR A 138 -3.13 0.26 4.96
C THR A 138 -4.19 0.95 5.83
N ARG A 139 -3.77 1.49 6.97
CA ARG A 139 -4.69 2.20 7.89
C ARG A 139 -5.13 3.56 7.35
N ARG A 140 -4.22 4.27 6.71
CA ARG A 140 -4.43 5.68 6.32
C ARG A 140 -5.62 5.83 5.38
N ASN A 141 -5.61 5.09 4.29
CA ASN A 141 -6.58 5.22 3.20
C ASN A 141 -7.12 3.86 2.71
N GLY A 142 -6.71 2.74 3.31
CA GLY A 142 -7.10 1.40 2.89
C GLY A 142 -6.48 0.98 1.56
N GLU A 143 -5.35 1.57 1.19
CA GLU A 143 -4.61 1.24 -0.03
C GLU A 143 -4.11 -0.20 0.01
N THR A 144 -4.13 -0.88 -1.13
CA THR A 144 -3.57 -2.22 -1.33
C THR A 144 -2.32 -2.13 -2.21
N LEU A 145 -1.47 -3.16 -2.19
CA LEU A 145 -0.32 -3.20 -3.09
C LEU A 145 -0.74 -3.17 -4.57
N LEU A 146 -1.89 -3.79 -4.93
CA LEU A 146 -2.41 -3.70 -6.29
C LEU A 146 -2.72 -2.26 -6.70
N PHE A 147 -3.35 -1.47 -5.83
CA PHE A 147 -3.65 -0.07 -6.12
C PHE A 147 -2.37 0.72 -6.41
N SER A 148 -1.36 0.59 -5.53
CA SER A 148 -0.07 1.27 -5.69
C SER A 148 0.66 0.82 -6.95
N ALA A 149 0.74 -0.49 -7.21
CA ALA A 149 1.44 -1.03 -8.37
C ALA A 149 0.80 -0.59 -9.69
N ALA A 150 -0.54 -0.65 -9.78
CA ALA A 150 -1.27 -0.19 -10.97
C ALA A 150 -1.09 1.30 -11.20
N TRP A 151 -1.12 2.12 -10.13
CA TRP A 151 -0.86 3.55 -10.21
C TRP A 151 0.56 3.85 -10.71
N GLU A 152 1.59 3.23 -10.12
CA GLU A 152 2.98 3.46 -10.51
C GLU A 152 3.25 2.98 -11.95
N ALA A 153 2.66 1.86 -12.37
CA ALA A 153 2.71 1.41 -13.76
C ALA A 153 2.10 2.45 -14.71
N ALA A 154 0.90 2.97 -14.38
CA ALA A 154 0.21 3.95 -15.21
C ALA A 154 0.95 5.30 -15.32
N GLN A 155 1.84 5.64 -14.38
CA GLN A 155 2.65 6.86 -14.47
C GLN A 155 3.69 6.81 -15.60
N GLY A 156 4.00 5.66 -16.17
CA GLY A 156 4.89 5.50 -17.30
C GLY A 156 6.31 6.05 -17.09
N ARG A 157 6.76 6.18 -15.84
CA ARG A 157 8.05 6.81 -15.53
C ARG A 157 9.22 5.86 -15.79
N GLY A 158 9.65 5.77 -17.04
CA GLY A 158 10.95 5.22 -17.42
C GLY A 158 11.13 3.73 -17.09
N LYS A 159 12.26 3.39 -16.47
CA LYS A 159 12.68 1.98 -16.22
C LYS A 159 11.78 1.18 -15.26
N ASN A 160 10.90 1.84 -14.54
CA ASN A 160 10.06 1.19 -13.52
C ASN A 160 8.70 0.72 -14.08
N TYR A 161 8.31 1.16 -15.28
CA TYR A 161 7.04 0.80 -15.88
C TYR A 161 6.84 -0.73 -15.96
N GLU A 162 7.75 -1.43 -16.62
CA GLU A 162 7.69 -2.89 -16.76
C GLU A 162 7.68 -3.61 -15.42
N THR A 163 8.42 -3.10 -14.44
CA THR A 163 8.48 -3.69 -13.09
C THR A 163 7.10 -3.65 -12.43
N TYR A 164 6.46 -2.48 -12.41
CA TYR A 164 5.16 -2.32 -11.79
C TYR A 164 4.03 -2.94 -12.62
N LEU A 165 4.15 -2.96 -13.94
CA LEU A 165 3.20 -3.66 -14.82
C LEU A 165 3.20 -5.16 -14.54
N ASN A 166 4.39 -5.77 -14.45
CA ASN A 166 4.54 -7.19 -14.14
C ASN A 166 4.07 -7.50 -12.72
N LEU A 167 4.37 -6.63 -11.76
CA LEU A 167 3.86 -6.74 -10.39
C LEU A 167 2.32 -6.69 -10.39
N THR A 168 1.70 -5.74 -11.10
CA THR A 168 0.24 -5.63 -11.23
C THR A 168 -0.38 -6.92 -11.79
N LYS A 169 0.17 -7.42 -12.90
CA LYS A 169 -0.29 -8.68 -13.53
C LYS A 169 -0.17 -9.86 -12.56
N MET A 170 0.93 -9.97 -11.86
CA MET A 170 1.17 -11.04 -10.88
C MET A 170 0.20 -10.95 -9.70
N LEU A 171 -0.03 -9.78 -9.13
CA LEU A 171 -0.98 -9.59 -8.01
C LEU A 171 -2.40 -10.00 -8.43
N ILE A 172 -2.84 -9.63 -9.62
CA ILE A 172 -4.14 -10.05 -10.19
C ILE A 172 -4.18 -11.59 -10.31
N ALA A 173 -3.15 -12.21 -10.86
CA ALA A 173 -3.06 -13.67 -10.97
C ALA A 173 -3.05 -14.39 -9.61
N ARG A 174 -2.64 -13.68 -8.53
CA ARG A 174 -2.67 -14.18 -7.16
C ARG A 174 -3.98 -13.86 -6.42
N GLY A 175 -5.01 -13.37 -7.11
CA GLY A 175 -6.33 -13.12 -6.56
C GLY A 175 -6.50 -11.76 -5.88
N ALA A 176 -5.68 -10.78 -6.23
CA ALA A 176 -5.93 -9.40 -5.78
C ALA A 176 -7.27 -8.90 -6.30
N ASP A 177 -8.09 -8.35 -5.41
CA ASP A 177 -9.39 -7.77 -5.78
C ASP A 177 -9.18 -6.39 -6.44
N VAL A 178 -9.44 -6.33 -7.74
CA VAL A 178 -9.31 -5.13 -8.58
C VAL A 178 -10.35 -4.04 -8.26
N ASN A 179 -11.34 -4.35 -7.42
CA ASN A 179 -12.44 -3.45 -7.07
C ASN A 179 -12.35 -2.91 -5.63
N LEU A 180 -11.30 -3.24 -4.87
CA LEU A 180 -11.11 -2.69 -3.53
C LEU A 180 -10.93 -1.18 -3.57
N LYS A 181 -11.87 -0.48 -2.93
CA LYS A 181 -11.89 0.99 -2.88
C LYS A 181 -11.04 1.51 -1.73
N LEU A 182 -10.41 2.66 -1.94
CA LEU A 182 -9.80 3.43 -0.86
C LEU A 182 -10.87 3.79 0.19
N ARG A 183 -10.49 3.76 1.47
CA ARG A 183 -11.40 4.10 2.56
C ARG A 183 -11.61 5.62 2.64
N SER A 184 -12.83 6.03 2.93
CA SER A 184 -13.11 7.39 3.38
C SER A 184 -12.70 7.48 4.85
N GLY A 185 -11.56 8.08 5.14
CA GLY A 185 -11.07 8.23 6.51
C GLY A 185 -10.99 9.70 6.91
N SER A 186 -11.24 9.99 8.18
CA SER A 186 -11.24 11.33 8.78
C SER A 186 -9.87 12.03 8.81
N MET A 187 -8.86 11.49 8.16
CA MET A 187 -7.52 12.06 8.05
C MET A 187 -7.14 12.44 6.62
N ILE A 188 -8.06 12.36 5.66
CA ILE A 188 -7.81 12.82 4.30
C ILE A 188 -8.21 14.29 4.28
N GLU A 189 -7.24 15.19 4.35
CA GLU A 189 -7.42 16.60 4.06
C GLU A 189 -7.99 16.74 2.63
N GLU A 190 -8.91 17.69 2.42
CA GLU A 190 -9.50 17.94 1.09
C GLU A 190 -8.44 18.23 0.02
N ASP A 191 -7.25 18.65 0.44
CA ASP A 191 -6.06 18.93 -0.38
C ASP A 191 -5.12 17.72 -0.53
N ALA A 192 -5.56 16.49 -0.22
CA ALA A 192 -4.73 15.29 -0.41
C ALA A 192 -4.20 15.21 -1.85
N PRO A 193 -2.89 14.92 -2.01
CA PRO A 193 -2.27 14.89 -3.33
C PRO A 193 -3.03 13.96 -4.27
N TYR A 194 -3.00 14.23 -5.54
CA TYR A 194 -3.73 13.64 -6.70
C TYR A 194 -4.00 12.13 -6.63
N ARG A 195 -3.27 11.41 -5.80
CA ARG A 195 -3.27 9.95 -5.70
C ARG A 195 -4.44 9.37 -4.90
N ASP A 196 -4.87 10.02 -3.80
CA ASP A 196 -5.65 9.36 -2.76
C ASP A 196 -7.05 9.95 -2.62
N LYS A 197 -7.93 9.71 -3.57
CA LYS A 197 -9.33 10.13 -3.45
C LYS A 197 -10.18 9.03 -2.78
N PRO A 198 -10.95 9.36 -1.72
CA PRO A 198 -11.81 8.39 -1.05
C PRO A 198 -12.79 7.69 -2.00
N GLY A 199 -12.92 6.38 -1.84
CA GLY A 199 -13.81 5.56 -2.65
C GLY A 199 -13.27 5.21 -4.03
N ASP A 200 -12.05 5.63 -4.37
CA ASP A 200 -11.43 5.22 -5.62
C ASP A 200 -11.06 3.73 -5.59
N ALA A 201 -11.44 3.01 -6.62
CA ALA A 201 -10.87 1.71 -6.98
C ALA A 201 -9.60 1.93 -7.83
N PRO A 202 -8.75 0.90 -8.03
CA PRO A 202 -7.53 1.02 -8.85
C PRO A 202 -7.78 1.66 -10.21
N LEU A 203 -8.89 1.34 -10.87
CA LEU A 203 -9.23 1.89 -12.19
C LEU A 203 -9.43 3.41 -12.18
N HIS A 204 -9.97 3.99 -11.09
CA HIS A 204 -10.08 5.46 -10.93
C HIS A 204 -8.70 6.11 -10.84
N GLY A 205 -7.82 5.52 -10.02
CA GLY A 205 -6.45 5.99 -9.88
C GLY A 205 -5.73 6.02 -11.22
N VAL A 206 -5.73 4.89 -11.92
CA VAL A 206 -5.10 4.75 -13.23
C VAL A 206 -5.65 5.72 -14.26
N ALA A 207 -6.96 5.94 -14.30
CA ALA A 207 -7.64 6.79 -15.29
C ALA A 207 -7.17 8.26 -15.29
N ARG A 208 -6.64 8.77 -14.18
CA ARG A 208 -6.12 10.15 -14.06
C ARG A 208 -4.59 10.27 -14.20
N SER A 209 -3.91 9.19 -14.56
CA SER A 209 -2.46 9.18 -14.70
C SER A 209 -1.97 10.09 -15.83
N TYR A 210 -0.75 10.61 -15.70
CA TYR A 210 -0.18 11.54 -16.68
C TYR A 210 0.21 10.87 -17.98
N SER A 211 0.64 9.61 -17.94
CA SER A 211 1.05 8.87 -19.13
C SER A 211 -0.15 8.10 -19.69
N GLU A 212 -0.80 8.66 -20.69
CA GLU A 212 -2.07 8.14 -21.21
C GLU A 212 -1.94 6.81 -21.96
N VAL A 213 -0.76 6.55 -22.57
CA VAL A 213 -0.51 5.28 -23.26
C VAL A 213 -0.44 4.13 -22.25
N GLU A 214 0.41 4.26 -21.26
CA GLU A 214 0.59 3.26 -20.19
C GLU A 214 -0.66 3.15 -19.32
N ALA A 215 -1.34 4.26 -19.05
CA ALA A 215 -2.63 4.24 -18.34
C ALA A 215 -3.67 3.42 -19.12
N SER A 216 -3.76 3.56 -20.43
CA SER A 216 -4.70 2.79 -21.25
C SER A 216 -4.38 1.29 -21.23
N GLU A 217 -3.09 0.91 -21.24
CA GLU A 217 -2.70 -0.50 -21.09
C GLU A 217 -3.06 -1.05 -19.71
N VAL A 218 -2.75 -0.32 -18.64
CA VAL A 218 -3.11 -0.75 -17.27
C VAL A 218 -4.62 -0.80 -17.08
N CYS A 219 -5.39 0.17 -17.63
CA CYS A 219 -6.85 0.12 -17.64
C CYS A 219 -7.35 -1.16 -18.34
N SER A 220 -6.77 -1.52 -19.49
CA SER A 220 -7.14 -2.77 -20.20
C SER A 220 -6.94 -3.99 -19.32
N ILE A 221 -5.80 -4.09 -18.63
CA ILE A 221 -5.49 -5.20 -17.73
C ILE A 221 -6.49 -5.28 -16.57
N LEU A 222 -6.80 -4.15 -15.94
CA LEU A 222 -7.75 -4.12 -14.83
C LEU A 222 -9.17 -4.49 -15.29
N ILE A 223 -9.61 -3.98 -16.47
CA ILE A 223 -10.94 -4.29 -17.02
C ILE A 223 -11.03 -5.79 -17.37
N GLN A 224 -10.02 -6.37 -18.01
CA GLN A 224 -9.96 -7.81 -18.28
C GLN A 224 -9.96 -8.67 -17.00
N ALA A 225 -9.44 -8.14 -15.91
CA ALA A 225 -9.46 -8.78 -14.60
C ALA A 225 -10.80 -8.56 -13.85
N GLY A 226 -11.79 -7.91 -14.46
CA GLY A 226 -13.12 -7.70 -13.87
C GLY A 226 -13.29 -6.40 -13.09
N ALA A 227 -12.45 -5.39 -13.36
CA ALA A 227 -12.70 -4.07 -12.79
C ALA A 227 -14.03 -3.49 -13.28
N ARG A 228 -14.81 -2.96 -12.35
CA ARG A 228 -16.12 -2.35 -12.63
C ARG A 228 -15.92 -0.99 -13.30
N ILE A 229 -16.12 -0.95 -14.62
CA ILE A 229 -15.79 0.21 -15.46
C ILE A 229 -16.59 1.46 -15.11
N ASN A 230 -17.82 1.31 -14.60
CA ASN A 230 -18.72 2.40 -14.22
C ASN A 230 -18.89 2.53 -12.68
N GLU A 231 -17.95 1.93 -11.90
CA GLU A 231 -17.93 2.07 -10.44
C GLU A 231 -17.83 3.55 -10.06
N GLN A 232 -18.59 3.98 -9.06
CA GLN A 232 -18.53 5.37 -8.59
C GLN A 232 -17.73 5.48 -7.29
N ASN A 233 -16.88 6.49 -7.20
CA ASN A 233 -16.22 6.88 -5.95
C ASN A 233 -17.18 7.68 -5.04
N VAL A 234 -16.72 8.17 -3.88
CA VAL A 234 -17.57 8.94 -2.94
C VAL A 234 -18.10 10.25 -3.51
N ARG A 235 -17.51 10.78 -4.58
CA ARG A 235 -17.97 11.98 -5.28
C ARG A 235 -19.02 11.67 -6.38
N GLY A 236 -19.30 10.38 -6.60
CA GLY A 236 -20.13 9.92 -7.71
C GLY A 236 -19.42 9.95 -9.06
N HIS A 237 -18.10 10.09 -9.08
CA HIS A 237 -17.28 10.04 -10.28
C HIS A 237 -16.97 8.60 -10.66
N THR A 238 -17.10 8.29 -11.93
CA THR A 238 -16.60 7.05 -12.55
C THR A 238 -15.11 7.22 -12.97
N PRO A 239 -14.41 6.14 -13.33
CA PRO A 239 -13.08 6.26 -13.93
C PRO A 239 -13.04 7.19 -15.14
N LEU A 240 -14.11 7.22 -15.97
CA LEU A 240 -14.21 8.13 -17.09
C LEU A 240 -14.31 9.59 -16.65
N ASP A 241 -15.07 9.91 -15.60
CA ASP A 241 -15.11 11.27 -15.04
C ASP A 241 -13.73 11.71 -14.54
N GLU A 242 -12.98 10.78 -13.92
CA GLU A 242 -11.61 11.07 -13.45
C GLU A 242 -10.64 11.34 -14.62
N ALA A 243 -10.74 10.61 -15.73
CA ALA A 243 -9.95 10.86 -16.92
C ALA A 243 -10.28 12.25 -17.52
N LEU A 244 -11.56 12.57 -17.66
CA LEU A 244 -12.03 13.85 -18.23
C LEU A 244 -11.64 15.03 -17.34
N ALA A 245 -11.84 14.91 -16.02
CA ALA A 245 -11.52 15.97 -15.06
C ALA A 245 -10.03 16.27 -14.94
N ASN A 246 -9.17 15.34 -15.33
CA ASN A 246 -7.72 15.49 -15.32
C ASN A 246 -7.12 15.71 -16.73
N GLU A 247 -7.96 16.00 -17.73
CA GLU A 247 -7.53 16.28 -19.10
C GLU A 247 -6.71 15.12 -19.71
N ARG A 248 -7.28 13.90 -19.66
CA ARG A 248 -6.69 12.66 -20.21
C ARG A 248 -7.51 12.14 -21.40
N PRO A 249 -7.48 12.83 -22.55
CA PRO A 249 -8.36 12.50 -23.66
C PRO A 249 -8.16 11.09 -24.21
N GLN A 250 -6.92 10.61 -24.35
CA GLN A 250 -6.66 9.27 -24.89
C GLN A 250 -7.18 8.17 -23.94
N THR A 251 -6.96 8.35 -22.61
CA THR A 251 -7.50 7.43 -21.62
C THR A 251 -9.03 7.48 -21.57
N ALA A 252 -9.62 8.67 -21.70
CA ALA A 252 -11.08 8.83 -21.77
C ALA A 252 -11.68 8.15 -23.00
N ASP A 253 -11.06 8.34 -24.18
CA ASP A 253 -11.50 7.69 -25.41
C ASP A 253 -11.35 6.18 -25.32
N PHE A 254 -10.26 5.68 -24.75
CA PHE A 254 -10.09 4.26 -24.47
C PHE A 254 -11.22 3.73 -23.57
N LEU A 255 -11.46 4.37 -22.43
CA LEU A 255 -12.52 3.96 -21.49
C LEU A 255 -13.89 3.98 -22.17
N ARG A 256 -14.23 4.99 -22.96
CA ARG A 256 -15.46 5.04 -23.75
C ARG A 256 -15.59 3.87 -24.73
N SER A 257 -14.50 3.51 -25.41
CA SER A 257 -14.46 2.36 -26.32
C SER A 257 -14.76 1.03 -25.60
N GLN A 258 -14.50 0.97 -24.29
CA GLN A 258 -14.78 -0.19 -23.44
C GLN A 258 -16.19 -0.12 -22.78
N GLY A 259 -17.02 0.88 -23.13
CA GLY A 259 -18.36 1.05 -22.58
C GLY A 259 -18.43 1.87 -21.28
N ALA A 260 -17.41 2.64 -20.95
CA ALA A 260 -17.46 3.53 -19.80
C ALA A 260 -18.44 4.69 -20.02
N MET A 261 -19.12 5.03 -18.94
CA MET A 261 -20.06 6.15 -18.85
C MET A 261 -19.61 7.12 -17.76
N THR A 262 -19.95 8.40 -17.91
CA THR A 262 -19.84 9.35 -16.81
C THR A 262 -20.85 9.01 -15.70
N GLY A 263 -20.61 9.45 -14.49
CA GLY A 263 -21.55 9.23 -13.37
C GLY A 263 -22.93 9.83 -13.65
N LYS A 264 -23.00 10.88 -14.47
CA LYS A 264 -24.25 11.48 -14.93
C LYS A 264 -24.99 10.56 -15.91
N GLU A 265 -24.32 10.11 -16.97
CA GLU A 265 -24.86 9.18 -17.99
C GLU A 265 -25.33 7.87 -17.32
N TRP A 266 -24.55 7.34 -16.38
CA TRP A 266 -24.87 6.13 -15.63
C TRP A 266 -26.19 6.28 -14.84
N LYS A 267 -26.37 7.40 -14.13
CA LYS A 267 -27.60 7.69 -13.38
C LYS A 267 -28.83 7.83 -14.29
N GLU A 268 -28.66 8.42 -15.47
CA GLU A 268 -29.74 8.61 -16.45
C GLU A 268 -30.20 7.27 -17.06
N GLN A 269 -29.28 6.31 -17.24
CA GLN A 269 -29.58 4.99 -17.81
C GLN A 269 -30.05 3.96 -16.77
N SER A 270 -29.82 4.20 -15.48
CA SER A 270 -30.19 3.31 -14.37
C SER A 270 -31.18 4.00 -13.41
N PRO A 271 -32.32 4.48 -13.83
CA PRO A 271 -33.20 5.32 -12.99
C PRO A 271 -33.95 4.57 -11.88
N GLY A 272 -33.68 3.27 -11.65
CA GLY A 272 -34.55 2.43 -10.82
C GLY A 272 -33.92 1.52 -9.78
N ASN A 273 -32.63 1.54 -9.53
CA ASN A 273 -32.08 0.69 -8.47
C ASN A 273 -31.39 1.50 -7.35
N PRO A 274 -32.17 1.90 -6.29
CA PRO A 274 -31.63 2.66 -5.17
C PRO A 274 -30.63 1.86 -4.31
N GLU A 275 -30.58 0.53 -4.43
CA GLU A 275 -29.74 -0.31 -3.56
C GLU A 275 -28.28 -0.42 -4.02
N GLU A 276 -27.97 -0.27 -5.31
CA GLU A 276 -26.59 -0.21 -5.80
C GLU A 276 -25.90 1.13 -5.52
N ASN A 277 -26.66 2.17 -5.16
CA ASN A 277 -26.17 3.52 -4.89
C ASN A 277 -25.94 3.83 -3.39
N ARG A 278 -26.12 2.88 -2.48
CA ARG A 278 -25.80 3.12 -1.08
C ARG A 278 -24.29 3.02 -0.87
N PRO A 279 -23.65 4.10 -0.37
CA PRO A 279 -22.31 3.94 0.20
C PRO A 279 -22.42 2.86 1.29
N VAL A 280 -21.58 1.83 1.20
CA VAL A 280 -21.47 0.84 2.25
C VAL A 280 -20.88 1.54 3.47
N ILE A 281 -21.74 2.16 4.27
CA ILE A 281 -21.39 2.59 5.63
C ILE A 281 -21.33 1.30 6.42
N GLN A 282 -20.16 0.70 6.49
CA GLN A 282 -19.90 -0.31 7.50
C GLN A 282 -19.97 0.40 8.86
N SER A 283 -21.13 0.29 9.50
CA SER A 283 -21.28 0.61 10.91
C SER A 283 -20.33 -0.29 11.70
N SER A 284 -19.25 0.33 12.21
CA SER A 284 -18.44 -0.25 13.26
C SER A 284 -19.28 -0.28 14.55
N LEU A 285 -20.15 -1.29 14.70
CA LEU A 285 -20.66 -1.67 15.99
C LEU A 285 -19.60 -2.53 16.68
N ASN A 286 -18.87 -1.93 17.59
CA ASN A 286 -18.18 -2.64 18.66
C ASN A 286 -19.23 -3.42 19.49
N PRO A 287 -19.15 -4.74 19.62
CA PRO A 287 -19.82 -5.46 20.67
C PRO A 287 -18.81 -5.71 21.80
N ALA A 288 -18.66 -4.76 22.70
CA ALA A 288 -18.03 -5.02 23.98
C ALA A 288 -18.42 -3.91 24.97
N GLU A 289 -19.66 -3.99 25.49
CA GLU A 289 -20.01 -3.50 26.81
C GLU A 289 -21.38 -4.13 27.17
N SER A 290 -21.33 -5.29 27.75
CA SER A 290 -22.33 -5.73 28.73
C SER A 290 -21.81 -6.97 29.46
N GLU A 291 -21.65 -6.78 30.79
CA GLU A 291 -21.40 -7.69 31.91
C GLU A 291 -19.95 -8.07 32.22
#